data_137bdf4a964f529c420640480c85c053
#
_entry.id   137bdf4a964f529c420640480c85c053
#
_cell.length_a   1.000
_cell.length_b   1.000
_cell.length_c   1.000
_cell.angle_alpha   90.00
_cell.angle_beta   90.00
_cell.angle_gamma   90.00
#
_symmetry.space_group_name_H-M   'P 1'
#
loop_
_entity.id
_entity.type
_entity.pdbx_description
1 polymer ?
#
loop_
_entity_poly.entity_id
_entity_poly.type
_entity_poly.pdbx_seq_one_letter_code
_entity_poly.pdbx_strand_id
1 'polypeptide(L)'
;MNIRDDVYKSGNVHLWTYDLTKEEECPIDWKILSFEEQQRAQRIGPLGKQTQYARSRLFLRRLLGFYLMEAPSDIEITIGPFGKPELSQRMGDRMPLSFNLSHTHGLAICGLSTHKRIGVDTEGPRTMPSLEALAKKCLSQNEYEAWALLDAEQKRRQFQAHWCAKEAFSKAVGRGIAIGLETIEVKPDLGGFMTVPQGYGLAEDWHLHLERNHQFLMAVCFDQRPAKIRNFEYKTSALGN
;
A
#
# COMPACT_ATOMS: atom_id res chain seq x y z
N MET A 1 9.89 4.91 -23.80
CA MET A 1 8.50 4.54 -23.44
C MET A 1 8.08 5.48 -22.32
N ASN A 2 6.92 6.14 -22.43
CA ASN A 2 6.41 7.04 -21.41
C ASN A 2 6.07 6.21 -20.15
N ILE A 3 6.26 6.79 -18.94
CA ILE A 3 5.95 6.12 -17.65
C ILE A 3 4.51 5.56 -17.65
N ARG A 4 3.53 6.29 -18.17
CA ARG A 4 2.14 5.81 -18.28
C ARG A 4 2.02 4.58 -19.17
N ASP A 5 2.64 4.61 -20.35
CA ASP A 5 2.62 3.49 -21.28
C ASP A 5 3.22 2.22 -20.69
N ASP A 6 4.16 2.35 -19.79
CA ASP A 6 4.82 1.23 -19.12
C ASP A 6 3.82 0.43 -18.25
N VAL A 7 2.92 1.09 -17.54
CA VAL A 7 1.87 0.41 -16.74
C VAL A 7 0.80 -0.20 -17.65
N TYR A 8 0.30 0.55 -18.62
CA TYR A 8 -0.85 0.11 -19.43
C TYR A 8 -0.50 -0.93 -20.49
N LYS A 9 0.68 -0.82 -21.12
CA LYS A 9 1.09 -1.71 -22.22
C LYS A 9 1.87 -2.92 -21.76
N SER A 10 2.59 -2.82 -20.64
CA SER A 10 3.50 -3.87 -20.20
C SER A 10 3.00 -4.65 -18.99
N GLY A 11 1.88 -4.23 -18.37
CA GLY A 11 1.38 -4.86 -17.14
C GLY A 11 2.35 -4.75 -15.96
N ASN A 12 3.20 -3.72 -15.97
CA ASN A 12 4.15 -3.47 -14.88
C ASN A 12 3.43 -2.93 -13.65
N VAL A 13 3.99 -3.21 -12.49
CA VAL A 13 3.59 -2.60 -11.22
C VAL A 13 4.50 -1.41 -10.96
N HIS A 14 3.91 -0.24 -10.74
CA HIS A 14 4.63 0.98 -10.36
C HIS A 14 4.46 1.24 -8.87
N LEU A 15 5.58 1.36 -8.17
CA LEU A 15 5.63 1.75 -6.76
C LEU A 15 6.19 3.16 -6.65
N TRP A 16 5.37 4.08 -6.15
CA TRP A 16 5.75 5.47 -5.93
C TRP A 16 5.91 5.73 -4.44
N THR A 17 7.06 6.27 -4.06
CA THR A 17 7.32 6.74 -2.71
C THR A 17 7.27 8.26 -2.64
N TYR A 18 6.77 8.80 -1.54
CA TYR A 18 6.72 10.23 -1.27
C TYR A 18 7.03 10.52 0.19
N ASP A 19 8.00 11.39 0.43
CA ASP A 19 8.35 11.90 1.74
C ASP A 19 7.35 12.98 2.16
N LEU A 20 6.46 12.64 3.08
CA LEU A 20 5.40 13.52 3.60
C LEU A 20 5.95 14.61 4.53
N THR A 21 7.23 14.53 4.95
CA THR A 21 7.85 15.50 5.84
C THR A 21 8.43 16.71 5.12
N LYS A 22 8.66 16.61 3.82
CA LYS A 22 9.21 17.68 2.98
C LYS A 22 8.16 18.77 2.71
N GLU A 23 8.08 19.73 3.62
CA GLU A 23 7.05 20.78 3.59
C GLU A 23 7.20 21.75 2.42
N GLU A 24 8.42 22.10 2.08
CA GLU A 24 8.74 23.11 1.07
C GLU A 24 8.48 22.62 -0.36
N GLU A 25 8.51 21.31 -0.59
CA GLU A 25 8.35 20.73 -1.91
C GLU A 25 6.88 20.62 -2.36
N CYS A 26 5.91 20.66 -1.44
CA CYS A 26 4.49 20.51 -1.78
C CYS A 26 3.56 21.20 -0.78
N PRO A 27 3.27 22.49 -0.95
CA PRO A 27 2.21 23.15 -0.20
C PRO A 27 0.88 22.44 -0.46
N ILE A 28 0.05 22.32 0.58
CA ILE A 28 -1.27 21.68 0.47
C ILE A 28 -2.20 22.57 -0.33
N ASP A 29 -2.54 22.16 -1.54
CA ASP A 29 -3.63 22.75 -2.29
C ASP A 29 -4.95 22.06 -1.92
N TRP A 30 -5.67 22.66 -0.98
CA TRP A 30 -6.93 22.14 -0.46
C TRP A 30 -8.02 22.03 -1.54
N LYS A 31 -7.94 22.77 -2.65
CA LYS A 31 -8.90 22.71 -3.75
C LYS A 31 -8.85 21.40 -4.53
N ILE A 32 -7.72 20.72 -4.47
CA ILE A 32 -7.55 19.40 -5.11
C ILE A 32 -8.22 18.29 -4.29
N LEU A 33 -8.34 18.48 -2.97
CA LEU A 33 -8.92 17.46 -2.09
C LEU A 33 -10.46 17.51 -2.17
N SER A 34 -11.10 16.33 -2.16
CA SER A 34 -12.55 16.25 -2.07
C SER A 34 -13.06 16.83 -0.74
N PHE A 35 -14.34 17.15 -0.70
CA PHE A 35 -14.97 17.66 0.53
C PHE A 35 -14.82 16.67 1.71
N GLU A 36 -15.00 15.37 1.45
CA GLU A 36 -14.86 14.30 2.45
C GLU A 36 -13.42 14.19 2.96
N GLU A 37 -12.43 14.33 2.07
CA GLU A 37 -11.02 14.33 2.44
C GLU A 37 -10.65 15.55 3.28
N GLN A 38 -11.16 16.73 2.95
CA GLN A 38 -10.97 17.94 3.74
C GLN A 38 -11.60 17.79 5.13
N GLN A 39 -12.85 17.33 5.20
CA GLN A 39 -13.51 17.06 6.49
C GLN A 39 -12.76 16.03 7.33
N ARG A 40 -12.28 14.95 6.70
CA ARG A 40 -11.51 13.91 7.41
C ARG A 40 -10.21 14.49 7.95
N ALA A 41 -9.50 15.31 7.16
CA ALA A 41 -8.30 15.99 7.62
C ALA A 41 -8.59 16.83 8.87
N GLN A 42 -9.64 17.65 8.85
CA GLN A 42 -10.00 18.51 9.97
C GLN A 42 -10.36 17.77 11.27
N ARG A 43 -10.85 16.53 11.16
CA ARG A 43 -11.15 15.66 12.33
C ARG A 43 -9.92 15.04 12.96
N ILE A 44 -8.77 15.07 12.31
CA ILE A 44 -7.50 14.54 12.84
C ILE A 44 -6.95 15.57 13.82
N GLY A 45 -6.92 15.24 15.12
CA GLY A 45 -6.59 16.18 16.18
C GLY A 45 -5.17 16.79 16.10
N PRO A 46 -4.08 16.01 16.03
CA PRO A 46 -2.73 16.56 15.94
C PRO A 46 -2.45 17.17 14.56
N LEU A 47 -2.03 18.46 14.53
CA LEU A 47 -1.78 19.21 13.28
C LEU A 47 -0.80 18.47 12.34
N GLY A 48 0.29 17.89 12.86
CA GLY A 48 1.24 17.13 12.05
C GLY A 48 0.61 15.91 11.37
N LYS A 49 -0.29 15.20 12.04
CA LYS A 49 -1.02 14.06 11.43
C LYS A 49 -2.04 14.53 10.39
N GLN A 50 -2.72 15.65 10.67
CA GLN A 50 -3.62 16.30 9.70
C GLN A 50 -2.87 16.64 8.41
N THR A 51 -1.72 17.29 8.53
CA THR A 51 -0.86 17.67 7.41
C THR A 51 -0.38 16.44 6.62
N GLN A 52 0.11 15.41 7.30
CA GLN A 52 0.53 14.16 6.66
C GLN A 52 -0.62 13.48 5.90
N TYR A 53 -1.81 13.43 6.50
CA TYR A 53 -2.99 12.91 5.82
C TYR A 53 -3.31 13.72 4.55
N ALA A 54 -3.42 15.06 4.66
CA ALA A 54 -3.73 15.91 3.52
C ALA A 54 -2.69 15.78 2.39
N ARG A 55 -1.40 15.73 2.72
CA ARG A 55 -0.31 15.50 1.75
C ARG A 55 -0.38 14.14 1.09
N SER A 56 -0.69 13.10 1.84
CA SER A 56 -0.84 11.74 1.27
C SER A 56 -2.01 11.68 0.27
N ARG A 57 -3.11 12.40 0.54
CA ARG A 57 -4.25 12.49 -0.39
C ARG A 57 -3.92 13.34 -1.62
N LEU A 58 -3.25 14.46 -1.42
CA LEU A 58 -2.78 15.32 -2.52
C LEU A 58 -1.82 14.57 -3.46
N PHE A 59 -0.84 13.86 -2.90
CA PHE A 59 0.04 12.98 -3.64
C PHE A 59 -0.74 11.94 -4.46
N LEU A 60 -1.69 11.25 -3.84
CA LEU A 60 -2.51 10.25 -4.51
C LEU A 60 -3.29 10.85 -5.69
N ARG A 61 -3.98 11.98 -5.49
CA ARG A 61 -4.78 12.63 -6.52
C ARG A 61 -3.93 13.11 -7.70
N ARG A 62 -2.78 13.72 -7.43
CA ARG A 62 -1.84 14.14 -8.48
C ARG A 62 -1.30 12.96 -9.25
N LEU A 63 -0.95 11.88 -8.55
CA LEU A 63 -0.45 10.67 -9.17
C LEU A 63 -1.51 10.01 -10.06
N LEU A 64 -2.73 9.84 -9.55
CA LEU A 64 -3.86 9.31 -10.33
C LEU A 64 -4.19 10.22 -11.53
N GLY A 65 -4.21 11.55 -11.33
CA GLY A 65 -4.43 12.51 -12.40
C GLY A 65 -3.40 12.37 -13.53
N PHE A 66 -2.12 12.19 -13.18
CA PHE A 66 -1.08 11.93 -14.16
C PHE A 66 -1.33 10.64 -14.96
N TYR A 67 -1.70 9.53 -14.32
CA TYR A 67 -1.95 8.27 -15.02
C TYR A 67 -3.23 8.30 -15.84
N LEU A 68 -4.30 8.91 -15.33
CA LEU A 68 -5.61 8.93 -15.97
C LEU A 68 -5.79 10.09 -16.97
N MET A 69 -4.81 11.01 -17.04
CA MET A 69 -4.89 12.26 -17.83
C MET A 69 -6.10 13.12 -17.46
N GLU A 70 -6.37 13.22 -16.18
CA GLU A 70 -7.48 14.00 -15.61
C GLU A 70 -6.91 15.04 -14.63
N ALA A 71 -7.66 16.13 -14.40
CA ALA A 71 -7.28 17.05 -13.35
C ALA A 71 -7.32 16.36 -11.98
N PRO A 72 -6.34 16.59 -11.09
CA PRO A 72 -6.30 15.92 -9.78
C PRO A 72 -7.56 16.14 -8.92
N SER A 73 -8.25 17.30 -9.09
CA SER A 73 -9.52 17.61 -8.46
C SER A 73 -10.66 16.72 -8.95
N ASP A 74 -10.59 16.28 -10.21
CA ASP A 74 -11.68 15.57 -10.89
C ASP A 74 -11.57 14.04 -10.71
N ILE A 75 -10.54 13.58 -9.98
CA ILE A 75 -10.38 12.16 -9.66
C ILE A 75 -11.48 11.72 -8.70
N GLU A 76 -12.33 10.81 -9.16
CA GLU A 76 -13.41 10.23 -8.37
C GLU A 76 -12.92 8.97 -7.65
N ILE A 77 -12.82 9.06 -6.32
CA ILE A 77 -12.44 7.95 -5.44
C ILE A 77 -13.66 7.55 -4.62
N THR A 78 -14.03 6.29 -4.70
CA THR A 78 -15.05 5.66 -3.85
C THR A 78 -14.38 4.87 -2.73
N ILE A 79 -15.13 4.62 -1.67
CA ILE A 79 -14.65 3.83 -0.54
C ILE A 79 -15.40 2.51 -0.55
N GLY A 80 -14.65 1.43 -0.71
CA GLY A 80 -15.20 0.08 -0.66
C GLY A 80 -15.75 -0.28 0.74
N PRO A 81 -16.46 -1.39 0.88
CA PRO A 81 -17.20 -1.76 2.10
C PRO A 81 -16.31 -1.92 3.34
N PHE A 82 -15.01 -2.15 3.18
CA PHE A 82 -14.04 -2.26 4.26
C PHE A 82 -13.04 -1.10 4.30
N GLY A 83 -13.37 0.02 3.65
CA GLY A 83 -12.58 1.24 3.72
C GLY A 83 -11.44 1.36 2.71
N LYS A 84 -11.28 0.41 1.75
CA LYS A 84 -10.29 0.53 0.68
C LYS A 84 -10.73 1.61 -0.30
N PRO A 85 -9.88 2.63 -0.57
CA PRO A 85 -10.14 3.59 -1.65
C PRO A 85 -9.95 2.91 -3.02
N GLU A 86 -10.89 3.17 -3.94
CA GLU A 86 -10.89 2.65 -5.30
C GLU A 86 -11.32 3.75 -6.27
N LEU A 87 -10.94 3.66 -7.54
CA LEU A 87 -11.49 4.53 -8.57
C LEU A 87 -12.99 4.28 -8.71
N SER A 88 -13.77 5.34 -8.98
CA SER A 88 -15.18 5.15 -9.33
C SER A 88 -15.31 4.24 -10.56
N GLN A 89 -16.43 3.52 -10.67
CA GLN A 89 -16.68 2.64 -11.82
C GLN A 89 -16.52 3.40 -13.14
N ARG A 90 -17.04 4.63 -13.23
CA ARG A 90 -16.92 5.48 -14.42
C ARG A 90 -15.47 5.70 -14.87
N MET A 91 -14.55 5.91 -13.92
CA MET A 91 -13.13 6.09 -14.23
C MET A 91 -12.43 4.77 -14.55
N GLY A 92 -12.74 3.72 -13.81
CA GLY A 92 -12.17 2.39 -14.01
C GLY A 92 -12.56 1.76 -15.36
N ASP A 93 -13.77 2.02 -15.83
CA ASP A 93 -14.25 1.52 -17.15
C ASP A 93 -13.52 2.22 -18.32
N ARG A 94 -13.09 3.47 -18.13
CA ARG A 94 -12.32 4.21 -19.16
C ARG A 94 -10.86 3.79 -19.24
N MET A 95 -10.23 3.60 -18.08
CA MET A 95 -8.83 3.22 -17.96
C MET A 95 -8.65 2.26 -16.80
N PRO A 96 -8.47 0.94 -17.05
CA PRO A 96 -8.32 -0.05 -15.98
C PRO A 96 -7.04 0.20 -15.20
N LEU A 97 -7.14 0.90 -14.11
CA LEU A 97 -6.05 1.21 -13.19
C LEU A 97 -6.49 0.90 -11.77
N SER A 98 -5.80 -0.01 -11.14
CA SER A 98 -5.92 -0.28 -9.71
C SER A 98 -4.81 0.41 -8.94
N PHE A 99 -5.12 0.86 -7.74
CA PHE A 99 -4.14 1.47 -6.86
C PHE A 99 -4.33 1.05 -5.41
N ASN A 100 -3.29 1.20 -4.63
CA ASN A 100 -3.36 1.14 -3.18
C ASN A 100 -2.33 2.08 -2.56
N LEU A 101 -2.69 2.70 -1.45
CA LEU A 101 -1.87 3.66 -0.71
C LEU A 101 -1.63 3.17 0.71
N SER A 102 -0.39 3.19 1.16
CA SER A 102 0.01 3.02 2.57
C SER A 102 0.93 4.16 3.00
N HIS A 103 0.95 4.45 4.29
CA HIS A 103 1.87 5.45 4.83
C HIS A 103 2.30 5.11 6.27
N THR A 104 3.54 5.42 6.60
CA THR A 104 4.11 5.28 7.94
C THR A 104 5.21 6.30 8.16
N HIS A 105 5.34 6.85 9.37
CA HIS A 105 6.47 7.68 9.81
C HIS A 105 6.94 8.74 8.78
N GLY A 106 5.99 9.43 8.14
CA GLY A 106 6.31 10.47 7.16
C GLY A 106 6.58 9.97 5.74
N LEU A 107 6.54 8.66 5.47
CA LEU A 107 6.62 8.08 4.14
C LEU A 107 5.22 7.66 3.66
N ALA A 108 4.86 7.99 2.43
CA ALA A 108 3.76 7.37 1.71
C ALA A 108 4.29 6.50 0.57
N ILE A 109 3.62 5.37 0.34
CA ILE A 109 3.85 4.50 -0.81
C ILE A 109 2.54 4.27 -1.54
N CYS A 110 2.54 4.44 -2.86
CA CYS A 110 1.40 4.14 -3.72
C CYS A 110 1.79 3.10 -4.76
N GLY A 111 1.09 1.97 -4.77
CA GLY A 111 1.18 0.97 -5.82
C GLY A 111 0.11 1.22 -6.89
N LEU A 112 0.50 1.12 -8.16
CA LEU A 112 -0.35 1.29 -9.33
C LEU A 112 -0.14 0.13 -10.29
N SER A 113 -1.22 -0.39 -10.84
CA SER A 113 -1.18 -1.51 -11.80
C SER A 113 -2.46 -1.58 -12.61
N THR A 114 -2.40 -2.23 -13.77
CA THR A 114 -3.59 -2.70 -14.49
C THR A 114 -4.08 -4.07 -13.99
N HIS A 115 -3.39 -4.68 -13.03
CA HIS A 115 -3.87 -5.87 -12.34
C HIS A 115 -5.15 -5.56 -11.57
N LYS A 116 -6.02 -6.56 -11.47
CA LYS A 116 -7.33 -6.39 -10.85
C LYS A 116 -7.23 -6.06 -9.35
N ARG A 117 -6.23 -6.62 -8.67
CA ARG A 117 -6.01 -6.44 -7.23
C ARG A 117 -4.57 -6.07 -6.95
N ILE A 118 -4.39 -4.99 -6.24
CA ILE A 118 -3.09 -4.55 -5.71
C ILE A 118 -3.26 -4.06 -4.28
N GLY A 119 -2.32 -4.39 -3.42
CA GLY A 119 -2.21 -3.87 -2.07
C GLY A 119 -0.77 -3.56 -1.74
N VAL A 120 -0.54 -2.48 -1.04
CA VAL A 120 0.78 -2.09 -0.53
C VAL A 120 0.73 -1.86 0.97
N ASP A 121 1.80 -2.24 1.64
CA ASP A 121 2.01 -1.87 3.03
C ASP A 121 3.43 -1.36 3.26
N THR A 122 3.59 -0.51 4.27
CA THR A 122 4.91 -0.02 4.67
C THR A 122 4.99 0.14 6.17
N GLU A 123 6.11 -0.33 6.72
CA GLU A 123 6.40 -0.32 8.14
C GLU A 123 7.74 0.37 8.40
N GLY A 124 7.69 1.38 9.27
CA GLY A 124 8.89 2.05 9.78
C GLY A 124 9.42 1.45 11.07
N PRO A 125 10.51 2.00 11.59
CA PRO A 125 11.01 1.63 12.92
C PRO A 125 9.97 1.93 13.99
N ARG A 126 9.51 0.92 14.70
CA ARG A 126 8.60 1.09 15.84
C ARG A 126 8.90 0.09 16.95
N THR A 127 8.67 0.49 18.16
CA THR A 127 8.61 -0.42 19.30
C THR A 127 7.29 -1.18 19.28
N MET A 128 7.34 -2.47 19.55
CA MET A 128 6.16 -3.34 19.63
C MET A 128 6.06 -3.91 21.05
N PRO A 129 5.43 -3.21 22.00
CA PRO A 129 5.46 -3.59 23.42
C PRO A 129 4.79 -4.93 23.72
N SER A 130 3.95 -5.43 22.81
CA SER A 130 3.27 -6.72 22.97
C SER A 130 3.53 -7.65 21.78
N LEU A 131 4.81 -7.74 21.34
CA LEU A 131 5.20 -8.51 20.15
C LEU A 131 4.70 -9.96 20.18
N GLU A 132 4.84 -10.65 21.32
CA GLU A 132 4.39 -12.03 21.48
C GLU A 132 2.88 -12.18 21.29
N ALA A 133 2.08 -11.28 21.89
CA ALA A 133 0.63 -11.29 21.75
C ALA A 133 0.18 -10.99 20.31
N LEU A 134 0.88 -10.07 19.63
CA LEU A 134 0.65 -9.77 18.22
C LEU A 134 1.02 -10.95 17.32
N ALA A 135 2.17 -11.60 17.59
CA ALA A 135 2.60 -12.77 16.85
C ALA A 135 1.57 -13.92 16.94
N LYS A 136 1.09 -14.25 18.13
CA LYS A 136 0.03 -15.25 18.34
C LYS A 136 -1.26 -14.95 17.59
N LYS A 137 -1.59 -13.68 17.42
CA LYS A 137 -2.83 -13.25 16.77
C LYS A 137 -2.72 -13.18 15.24
N CYS A 138 -1.51 -12.92 14.73
CA CYS A 138 -1.33 -12.54 13.32
C CYS A 138 -0.57 -13.59 12.50
N LEU A 139 0.27 -14.41 13.14
CA LEU A 139 1.00 -15.48 12.45
C LEU A 139 0.12 -16.74 12.35
N SER A 140 0.29 -17.51 11.27
CA SER A 140 -0.26 -18.86 11.22
C SER A 140 0.42 -19.75 12.27
N GLN A 141 -0.13 -20.92 12.56
CA GLN A 141 0.46 -21.84 13.53
C GLN A 141 1.91 -22.20 13.15
N ASN A 142 2.16 -22.54 11.87
CA ASN A 142 3.49 -22.90 11.39
C ASN A 142 4.47 -21.72 11.48
N GLU A 143 4.03 -20.53 11.08
CA GLU A 143 4.85 -19.31 11.17
C GLU A 143 5.19 -18.98 12.62
N TYR A 144 4.23 -19.12 13.55
CA TYR A 144 4.44 -18.84 14.96
C TYR A 144 5.42 -19.83 15.60
N GLU A 145 5.32 -21.11 15.31
CA GLU A 145 6.24 -22.14 15.80
C GLU A 145 7.68 -21.88 15.34
N ALA A 146 7.87 -21.58 14.06
CA ALA A 146 9.18 -21.21 13.52
C ALA A 146 9.72 -19.90 14.14
N TRP A 147 8.85 -18.89 14.28
CA TRP A 147 9.16 -17.59 14.87
C TRP A 147 9.56 -17.71 16.34
N ALA A 148 8.90 -18.59 17.12
CA ALA A 148 9.14 -18.77 18.55
C ALA A 148 10.58 -19.23 18.86
N LEU A 149 11.24 -19.89 17.92
CA LEU A 149 12.62 -20.40 18.06
C LEU A 149 13.70 -19.33 17.82
N LEU A 150 13.34 -18.16 17.34
CA LEU A 150 14.27 -17.11 16.98
C LEU A 150 14.73 -16.29 18.20
N ASP A 151 15.87 -15.63 18.07
CA ASP A 151 16.29 -14.61 19.03
C ASP A 151 15.43 -13.34 18.98
N ALA A 152 15.59 -12.45 19.94
CA ALA A 152 14.75 -11.26 20.08
C ALA A 152 14.80 -10.31 18.88
N GLU A 153 15.95 -10.15 18.22
CA GLU A 153 16.11 -9.29 17.07
C GLU A 153 15.50 -9.92 15.82
N GLN A 154 15.77 -11.19 15.61
CA GLN A 154 15.18 -11.98 14.52
C GLN A 154 13.65 -12.02 14.64
N LYS A 155 13.10 -12.20 15.85
CA LYS A 155 11.66 -12.16 16.14
C LYS A 155 11.03 -10.86 15.67
N ARG A 156 11.62 -9.71 16.02
CA ARG A 156 11.11 -8.41 15.58
C ARG A 156 11.11 -8.26 14.05
N ARG A 157 12.25 -8.59 13.44
CA ARG A 157 12.44 -8.46 11.98
C ARG A 157 11.49 -9.36 11.20
N GLN A 158 11.36 -10.61 11.63
CA GLN A 158 10.52 -11.58 10.94
C GLN A 158 9.04 -11.30 11.13
N PHE A 159 8.62 -10.95 12.36
CA PHE A 159 7.24 -10.52 12.60
C PHE A 159 6.86 -9.32 11.72
N GLN A 160 7.72 -8.30 11.65
CA GLN A 160 7.47 -7.12 10.81
C GLN A 160 7.33 -7.50 9.33
N ALA A 161 8.14 -8.43 8.84
CA ALA A 161 8.04 -8.90 7.45
C ALA A 161 6.73 -9.63 7.16
N HIS A 162 6.33 -10.56 8.04
CA HIS A 162 5.05 -11.27 7.91
C HIS A 162 3.86 -10.32 8.04
N TRP A 163 3.89 -9.40 9.00
CA TRP A 163 2.86 -8.38 9.17
C TRP A 163 2.69 -7.56 7.91
N CYS A 164 3.76 -6.97 7.39
CA CYS A 164 3.75 -6.14 6.19
C CYS A 164 3.22 -6.92 4.95
N ALA A 165 3.65 -8.19 4.79
CA ALA A 165 3.18 -9.06 3.72
C ALA A 165 1.67 -9.34 3.81
N LYS A 166 1.17 -9.69 4.99
CA LYS A 166 -0.24 -10.01 5.24
C LYS A 166 -1.13 -8.78 5.13
N GLU A 167 -0.67 -7.63 5.61
CA GLU A 167 -1.36 -6.35 5.41
C GLU A 167 -1.43 -5.97 3.93
N ALA A 168 -0.37 -6.15 3.15
CA ALA A 168 -0.40 -5.92 1.71
C ALA A 168 -1.42 -6.83 1.02
N PHE A 169 -1.49 -8.12 1.36
CA PHE A 169 -2.52 -9.02 0.85
C PHE A 169 -3.93 -8.56 1.24
N SER A 170 -4.14 -8.27 2.52
CA SER A 170 -5.42 -7.81 3.06
C SER A 170 -5.92 -6.54 2.37
N LYS A 171 -5.01 -5.60 2.08
CA LYS A 171 -5.29 -4.39 1.30
C LYS A 171 -5.57 -4.70 -0.17
N ALA A 172 -4.88 -5.69 -0.77
CA ALA A 172 -5.14 -6.11 -2.14
C ALA A 172 -6.58 -6.60 -2.30
N VAL A 173 -7.04 -7.45 -1.38
CA VAL A 173 -8.41 -7.97 -1.38
C VAL A 173 -9.45 -7.02 -0.77
N GLY A 174 -9.01 -5.91 -0.16
CA GLY A 174 -9.90 -4.87 0.38
C GLY A 174 -10.64 -5.26 1.66
N ARG A 175 -10.16 -6.23 2.44
CA ARG A 175 -10.84 -6.71 3.65
C ARG A 175 -10.28 -6.11 4.96
N GLY A 176 -9.09 -5.52 4.91
CA GLY A 176 -8.41 -5.06 6.11
C GLY A 176 -8.15 -6.21 7.10
N ILE A 177 -7.82 -5.87 8.34
CA ILE A 177 -7.52 -6.84 9.40
C ILE A 177 -8.67 -7.86 9.64
N ALA A 178 -9.89 -7.53 9.24
CA ALA A 178 -11.05 -8.41 9.38
C ALA A 178 -10.95 -9.71 8.57
N ILE A 179 -9.95 -9.86 7.71
CA ILE A 179 -9.69 -11.09 6.97
C ILE A 179 -9.23 -12.26 7.85
N GLY A 180 -8.69 -11.97 9.06
CA GLY A 180 -8.01 -12.97 9.89
C GLY A 180 -6.59 -13.22 9.39
N LEU A 181 -5.63 -12.40 9.84
CA LEU A 181 -4.25 -12.47 9.34
C LEU A 181 -3.58 -13.82 9.59
N GLU A 182 -4.00 -14.54 10.62
CA GLU A 182 -3.54 -15.90 10.95
C GLU A 182 -3.92 -16.96 9.91
N THR A 183 -4.91 -16.68 9.06
CA THR A 183 -5.33 -17.57 7.96
C THR A 183 -4.50 -17.40 6.69
N ILE A 184 -3.63 -16.40 6.64
CA ILE A 184 -2.68 -16.17 5.58
C ILE A 184 -1.33 -16.74 6.03
N GLU A 185 -0.74 -17.62 5.23
CA GLU A 185 0.59 -18.14 5.50
C GLU A 185 1.57 -17.69 4.42
N VAL A 186 2.60 -16.97 4.81
CA VAL A 186 3.65 -16.47 3.92
C VAL A 186 4.73 -17.54 3.75
N LYS A 187 5.29 -17.68 2.57
CA LYS A 187 6.43 -18.60 2.33
C LYS A 187 7.64 -18.22 3.19
N PRO A 188 8.45 -19.18 3.63
CA PRO A 188 9.65 -18.91 4.43
C PRO A 188 10.66 -17.96 3.77
N ASP A 189 10.75 -17.97 2.45
CA ASP A 189 11.59 -17.07 1.65
C ASP A 189 10.97 -15.68 1.42
N LEU A 190 9.75 -15.44 1.94
CA LEU A 190 8.97 -14.22 1.76
C LEU A 190 8.62 -13.90 0.29
N GLY A 191 8.77 -14.86 -0.62
CA GLY A 191 8.55 -14.67 -2.06
C GLY A 191 7.10 -14.94 -2.51
N GLY A 192 6.15 -15.10 -1.60
CA GLY A 192 4.75 -15.40 -1.88
C GLY A 192 4.02 -16.00 -0.70
N PHE A 193 2.93 -16.72 -0.97
CA PHE A 193 2.09 -17.33 0.05
C PHE A 193 2.10 -18.85 -0.06
N MET A 194 2.02 -19.53 1.08
CA MET A 194 1.73 -20.96 1.19
C MET A 194 0.22 -21.19 1.19
N THR A 195 -0.50 -20.31 1.91
CA THR A 195 -1.96 -20.40 2.07
C THR A 195 -2.55 -19.00 2.04
N VAL A 196 -3.71 -18.88 1.38
CA VAL A 196 -4.57 -17.69 1.43
C VAL A 196 -5.99 -18.11 1.83
N PRO A 197 -6.79 -17.22 2.44
CA PRO A 197 -8.14 -17.56 2.88
C PRO A 197 -9.04 -17.98 1.71
N GLN A 198 -9.99 -18.85 1.98
CA GLN A 198 -10.97 -19.30 1.01
C GLN A 198 -11.72 -18.11 0.37
N GLY A 199 -11.96 -18.20 -0.94
CA GLY A 199 -12.68 -17.17 -1.72
C GLY A 199 -11.77 -16.13 -2.39
N TYR A 200 -10.43 -16.22 -2.19
CA TYR A 200 -9.49 -15.28 -2.82
C TYR A 200 -8.58 -15.90 -3.88
N GLY A 201 -8.91 -17.10 -4.36
CA GLY A 201 -8.11 -17.85 -5.34
C GLY A 201 -7.11 -18.79 -4.66
N LEU A 202 -6.14 -19.24 -5.45
CA LEU A 202 -5.05 -20.09 -4.95
C LEU A 202 -3.88 -19.24 -4.48
N ALA A 203 -3.07 -19.76 -3.56
CA ALA A 203 -1.88 -19.06 -3.08
C ALA A 203 -0.88 -18.72 -4.20
N GLU A 204 -0.79 -19.57 -5.21
CA GLU A 204 0.07 -19.41 -6.39
C GLU A 204 -0.39 -18.30 -7.35
N ASP A 205 -1.66 -17.88 -7.28
CA ASP A 205 -2.18 -16.76 -8.06
C ASP A 205 -1.71 -15.40 -7.52
N TRP A 206 -1.15 -15.39 -6.31
CA TRP A 206 -0.72 -14.19 -5.62
C TRP A 206 0.79 -14.04 -5.63
N HIS A 207 1.23 -12.84 -5.95
CA HIS A 207 2.64 -12.45 -5.93
C HIS A 207 2.88 -11.45 -4.82
N LEU A 208 3.98 -11.67 -4.11
CA LEU A 208 4.45 -10.82 -3.03
C LEU A 208 5.86 -10.36 -3.36
N HIS A 209 6.10 -9.07 -3.23
CA HIS A 209 7.43 -8.50 -3.27
C HIS A 209 7.65 -7.68 -2.01
N LEU A 210 8.73 -8.00 -1.29
CA LEU A 210 9.18 -7.25 -0.13
C LEU A 210 10.50 -6.57 -0.45
N GLU A 211 10.61 -5.31 -0.07
CA GLU A 211 11.83 -4.54 -0.15
C GLU A 211 12.11 -3.88 1.20
N ARG A 212 13.31 -4.02 1.71
CA ARG A 212 13.75 -3.40 2.96
C ARG A 212 14.95 -2.52 2.69
N ASN A 213 14.83 -1.28 3.11
CA ASN A 213 15.99 -0.39 3.24
C ASN A 213 16.30 -0.12 4.71
N HIS A 214 17.22 0.80 5.00
CA HIS A 214 17.64 1.15 6.37
C HIS A 214 16.54 1.82 7.22
N GLN A 215 15.49 2.35 6.60
CA GLN A 215 14.43 3.11 7.28
C GLN A 215 13.08 2.41 7.25
N PHE A 216 12.75 1.70 6.17
CA PHE A 216 11.41 1.16 5.94
C PHE A 216 11.46 -0.26 5.39
N LEU A 217 10.42 -1.01 5.71
CA LEU A 217 10.03 -2.24 5.02
C LEU A 217 8.80 -1.93 4.18
N MET A 218 8.79 -2.34 2.93
CA MET A 218 7.68 -2.19 2.01
C MET A 218 7.27 -3.55 1.48
N ALA A 219 5.98 -3.79 1.35
CA ALA A 219 5.42 -4.96 0.69
C ALA A 219 4.42 -4.52 -0.37
N VAL A 220 4.45 -5.19 -1.52
CA VAL A 220 3.40 -5.12 -2.52
C VAL A 220 2.89 -6.52 -2.83
N CYS A 221 1.57 -6.65 -2.87
CA CYS A 221 0.85 -7.88 -3.18
C CYS A 221 -0.11 -7.64 -4.34
N PHE A 222 -0.16 -8.54 -5.31
CA PHE A 222 -1.02 -8.44 -6.50
C PHE A 222 -1.38 -9.83 -7.05
N ASP A 223 -2.47 -9.90 -7.83
CA ASP A 223 -3.11 -11.15 -8.27
C ASP A 223 -2.66 -11.70 -9.62
N GLN A 224 -1.67 -11.12 -10.24
CA GLN A 224 -1.11 -11.60 -11.52
C GLN A 224 0.37 -11.26 -11.55
N ARG A 225 1.19 -12.11 -12.17
CA ARG A 225 2.62 -11.86 -12.26
C ARG A 225 2.89 -10.66 -13.17
N PRO A 226 3.51 -9.56 -12.66
CA PRO A 226 3.85 -8.42 -13.49
C PRO A 226 5.05 -8.77 -14.38
N ALA A 227 5.17 -8.03 -15.48
CA ALA A 227 6.38 -8.08 -16.27
C ALA A 227 7.58 -7.54 -15.45
N LYS A 228 7.38 -6.42 -14.75
CA LYS A 228 8.38 -5.80 -13.85
C LYS A 228 7.72 -5.00 -12.74
N ILE A 229 8.45 -4.84 -11.63
CA ILE A 229 8.16 -3.84 -10.61
C ILE A 229 9.11 -2.67 -10.86
N ARG A 230 8.56 -1.46 -10.88
CA ARG A 230 9.27 -0.21 -11.11
C ARG A 230 9.12 0.70 -9.91
N ASN A 231 10.24 1.12 -9.32
CA ASN A 231 10.28 2.04 -8.20
C ASN A 231 10.51 3.47 -8.66
N PHE A 232 9.72 4.41 -8.15
CA PHE A 232 9.79 5.84 -8.43
C PHE A 232 9.73 6.64 -7.14
N GLU A 233 10.46 7.74 -7.09
CA GLU A 233 10.32 8.77 -6.07
C GLU A 233 9.47 9.91 -6.63
N TYR A 234 8.40 10.26 -5.91
CA TYR A 234 7.58 11.40 -6.29
C TYR A 234 8.27 12.70 -5.90
N LYS A 235 8.45 13.56 -6.90
CA LYS A 235 8.86 14.96 -6.72
C LYS A 235 7.81 15.83 -7.39
N THR A 236 7.40 16.90 -6.75
CA THR A 236 6.34 17.79 -7.26
C THR A 236 6.64 18.34 -8.65
N SER A 237 7.93 18.51 -8.97
CA SER A 237 8.41 18.92 -10.29
C SER A 237 8.43 17.81 -11.36
N ALA A 238 8.27 16.54 -10.95
CA ALA A 238 8.51 15.41 -11.85
C ALA A 238 7.31 15.01 -12.73
N LEU A 239 6.09 15.41 -12.35
CA LEU A 239 4.88 15.01 -13.08
C LEU A 239 4.31 16.09 -14.01
N GLY A 240 5.00 17.25 -14.15
CA GLY A 240 4.54 18.37 -14.98
C GLY A 240 3.26 19.03 -14.44
N ASN A 241 3.17 20.33 -14.54
CA ASN A 241 1.89 21.03 -14.31
C ASN A 241 0.87 20.64 -15.37
#